data_7ee53f909e49f91cf9a4dc4206b750eb
#
_entry.id   7ee53f909e49f91cf9a4dc4206b750eb
#
_cell.length_a   1.000
_cell.length_b   1.000
_cell.length_c   1.000
_cell.angle_alpha   90.00
_cell.angle_beta   90.00
_cell.angle_gamma   90.00
#
_symmetry.space_group_name_H-M   'P 1'
#
loop_
_entity.id
_entity.type
_entity.pdbx_description
1 polymer ?
#
loop_
_entity_poly.entity_id
_entity_poly.type
_entity_poly.pdbx_seq_one_letter_code
_entity_poly.pdbx_strand_id
1 'polypeptide(L)'
;MKLVFFETPLFTRVVGDYLTDDSYRRLQYALMQNPEQGVLIPGTGGFRKIRWEDARRGKGKRGGLRIIYYCFTSAHQIWFFTIYGKNEVTDLTTDEKRALK
;
A
#
# COMPACT_ATOMS: atom_id res chain seq x y z
N MET A 1 5.53 -18.60 -5.84
CA MET A 1 5.68 -18.28 -4.42
C MET A 1 4.32 -17.91 -3.84
N LYS A 2 4.04 -18.40 -2.65
CA LYS A 2 2.77 -18.11 -1.99
C LYS A 2 2.96 -16.97 -0.98
N LEU A 3 2.27 -15.87 -1.19
CA LEU A 3 2.28 -14.73 -0.26
C LEU A 3 1.03 -14.73 0.60
N VAL A 4 1.18 -14.33 1.84
CA VAL A 4 0.06 -14.09 2.75
C VAL A 4 -0.04 -12.59 2.97
N PHE A 5 -1.25 -12.06 2.83
CA PHE A 5 -1.51 -10.63 2.96
C PHE A 5 -2.17 -10.35 4.31
N PHE A 6 -1.63 -9.36 5.00
CA PHE A 6 -2.15 -8.89 6.28
C PHE A 6 -2.55 -7.44 6.16
N GLU A 7 -3.53 -7.04 6.96
CA GLU A 7 -3.99 -5.66 7.02
C GLU A 7 -3.84 -5.15 8.44
N THR A 8 -3.34 -3.92 8.59
CA THR A 8 -3.43 -3.26 9.89
C THR A 8 -4.89 -2.89 10.15
N PRO A 9 -5.28 -2.67 11.42
CA PRO A 9 -6.64 -2.20 11.71
C PRO A 9 -7.00 -0.90 10.98
N LEU A 10 -6.03 0.00 10.82
CA LEU A 10 -6.24 1.23 10.06
C LEU A 10 -6.60 0.92 8.60
N PHE A 11 -5.81 0.05 7.97
CA PHE A 11 -6.04 -0.31 6.57
C PHE A 11 -7.42 -0.99 6.40
N THR A 12 -7.73 -1.94 7.25
CA THR A 12 -9.01 -2.65 7.20
C THR A 12 -10.19 -1.68 7.27
N ARG A 13 -10.07 -0.66 8.12
CA ARG A 13 -11.15 0.31 8.34
C ARG A 13 -11.42 1.18 7.11
N VAL A 14 -10.39 1.49 6.32
CA VAL A 14 -10.52 2.47 5.24
C VAL A 14 -10.46 1.88 3.84
N VAL A 15 -9.98 0.65 3.68
CA VAL A 15 -9.72 0.08 2.35
C VAL A 15 -10.95 0.06 1.46
N GLY A 16 -12.12 -0.21 2.02
CA GLY A 16 -13.37 -0.27 1.25
C GLY A 16 -13.79 1.08 0.67
N ASP A 17 -13.29 2.20 1.23
CA ASP A 17 -13.58 3.52 0.71
C ASP A 17 -12.75 3.83 -0.54
N TYR A 18 -11.68 3.09 -0.76
CA TYR A 18 -10.74 3.35 -1.86
C TYR A 18 -10.72 2.26 -2.91
N LEU A 19 -10.78 1.00 -2.51
CA LEU A 19 -10.67 -0.13 -3.44
C LEU A 19 -11.98 -0.90 -3.51
N THR A 20 -12.38 -1.24 -4.74
CA THR A 20 -13.41 -2.26 -4.94
C THR A 20 -12.77 -3.62 -4.67
N ASP A 21 -13.59 -4.65 -4.47
CA ASP A 21 -13.07 -6.01 -4.27
C ASP A 21 -12.21 -6.45 -5.44
N ASP A 22 -12.61 -6.11 -6.66
CA ASP A 22 -11.86 -6.46 -7.86
C ASP A 22 -10.53 -5.73 -7.90
N SER A 23 -10.53 -4.43 -7.60
CA SER A 23 -9.30 -3.63 -7.61
C SER A 23 -8.32 -4.12 -6.54
N TYR A 24 -8.84 -4.49 -5.36
CA TYR A 24 -8.00 -5.03 -4.29
C TYR A 24 -7.37 -6.37 -4.70
N ARG A 25 -8.14 -7.22 -5.35
CA ARG A 25 -7.62 -8.51 -5.84
C ARG A 25 -6.51 -8.28 -6.86
N ARG A 26 -6.69 -7.32 -7.77
CA ARG A 26 -5.66 -6.99 -8.76
C ARG A 26 -4.39 -6.44 -8.12
N LEU A 27 -4.53 -5.65 -7.06
CA LEU A 27 -3.39 -5.16 -6.29
C LEU A 27 -2.61 -6.31 -5.66
N GLN A 28 -3.31 -7.24 -5.03
CA GLN A 28 -2.67 -8.41 -4.43
C GLN A 28 -1.96 -9.25 -5.50
N TYR A 29 -2.59 -9.43 -6.66
CA TYR A 29 -1.98 -10.16 -7.75
C TYR A 29 -0.71 -9.48 -8.24
N ALA A 30 -0.74 -8.16 -8.39
CA ALA A 30 0.44 -7.40 -8.82
C ALA A 30 1.60 -7.57 -7.83
N LEU A 31 1.31 -7.55 -6.54
CA LEU A 31 2.35 -7.73 -5.51
C LEU A 31 2.85 -9.17 -5.46
N MET A 32 2.03 -10.13 -5.82
CA MET A 32 2.49 -11.52 -5.97
C MET A 32 3.50 -11.66 -7.10
N GLN A 33 3.35 -10.87 -8.17
CA GLN A 33 4.30 -10.88 -9.28
C GLN A 33 5.63 -10.21 -8.91
N ASN A 34 5.56 -9.11 -8.16
CA ASN A 34 6.76 -8.41 -7.70
C ASN A 34 6.46 -7.71 -6.38
N PRO A 35 6.77 -8.38 -5.25
CA PRO A 35 6.49 -7.81 -3.92
C PRO A 35 7.24 -6.52 -3.62
N GLU A 36 8.36 -6.27 -4.27
CA GLU A 36 9.20 -5.12 -4.01
C GLU A 36 9.02 -3.99 -5.02
N GLN A 37 7.91 -4.00 -5.77
CA GLN A 37 7.71 -2.99 -6.83
C GLN A 37 7.46 -1.59 -6.29
N GLY A 38 6.96 -1.45 -5.08
CA GLY A 38 6.77 -0.13 -4.47
C GLY A 38 8.10 0.52 -4.14
N VAL A 39 8.14 1.85 -4.16
CA VAL A 39 9.34 2.62 -3.86
C VAL A 39 9.58 2.64 -2.36
N LEU A 40 10.82 2.37 -1.94
CA LEU A 40 11.18 2.45 -0.53
C LEU A 40 10.99 3.87 -0.01
N ILE A 41 10.39 3.97 1.19
CA ILE A 41 10.20 5.26 1.85
C ILE A 41 11.37 5.48 2.78
N PRO A 42 12.20 6.52 2.53
CA PRO A 42 13.36 6.77 3.38
C PRO A 42 12.97 6.99 4.84
N GLY A 43 13.78 6.48 5.75
CA GLY A 43 13.59 6.69 7.18
C GLY A 43 12.52 5.83 7.83
N THR A 44 11.98 4.83 7.14
CA THR A 44 10.92 3.97 7.69
C THR A 44 11.38 2.57 8.05
N GLY A 45 12.60 2.20 7.68
CA GLY A 45 13.09 0.84 7.95
C GLY A 45 12.60 -0.21 6.98
N GLY A 46 12.12 0.18 5.80
CA GLY A 46 11.77 -0.77 4.75
C GLY A 46 10.35 -0.72 4.24
N PHE A 47 9.56 0.25 4.70
CA PHE A 47 8.23 0.42 4.13
C PHE A 47 8.31 0.91 2.69
N ARG A 48 7.32 0.51 1.89
CA ARG A 48 7.25 0.86 0.47
C ARG A 48 5.94 1.56 0.18
N LYS A 49 5.97 2.40 -0.85
CA LYS A 49 4.79 3.11 -1.33
C LYS A 49 4.56 2.72 -2.78
N ILE A 50 3.37 2.19 -3.07
CA ILE A 50 2.98 1.83 -4.43
C ILE A 50 1.84 2.74 -4.88
N ARG A 51 1.92 3.20 -6.14
CA ARG A 51 0.84 3.93 -6.78
C ARG A 51 -0.17 2.95 -7.34
N TRP A 52 -1.45 3.30 -7.22
CA TRP A 52 -2.50 2.44 -7.73
C TRP A 52 -3.62 3.26 -8.32
N GLU A 53 -4.33 2.67 -9.26
CA GLU A 53 -5.47 3.32 -9.88
C GLU A 53 -6.59 3.53 -8.87
N ASP A 54 -7.30 4.65 -9.00
CA ASP A 54 -8.49 4.91 -8.21
C ASP A 54 -9.71 4.64 -9.09
N ALA A 55 -10.16 3.40 -9.11
CA ALA A 55 -11.27 2.98 -9.96
C ALA A 55 -12.58 3.64 -9.57
N ARG A 56 -12.76 3.97 -8.29
CA ARG A 56 -13.99 4.62 -7.83
C ARG A 56 -14.11 6.05 -8.33
N ARG A 57 -12.98 6.74 -8.50
CA ARG A 57 -12.93 8.13 -8.95
C ARG A 57 -12.46 8.26 -10.40
N GLY A 58 -12.28 7.14 -11.10
CA GLY A 58 -11.87 7.14 -12.49
C GLY A 58 -10.48 7.68 -12.74
N LYS A 59 -9.56 7.53 -11.77
CA LYS A 59 -8.20 8.04 -11.89
C LYS A 59 -7.20 6.91 -12.06
N GLY A 60 -6.26 7.09 -12.98
CA GLY A 60 -5.15 6.16 -13.17
C GLY A 60 -4.12 6.25 -12.04
N LYS A 61 -3.02 5.50 -12.19
CA LYS A 61 -2.02 5.35 -11.12
C LYS A 61 -1.39 6.67 -10.67
N ARG A 62 -1.14 7.59 -11.59
CA ARG A 62 -0.53 8.88 -11.26
C ARG A 62 -1.40 9.75 -10.38
N GLY A 63 -2.68 9.84 -10.71
CA GLY A 63 -3.63 10.68 -10.01
C GLY A 63 -4.48 9.93 -9.01
N GLY A 64 -4.17 8.66 -8.78
CA GLY A 64 -5.02 7.77 -7.99
C GLY A 64 -4.60 7.64 -6.54
N LEU A 65 -4.33 6.41 -6.14
CA LEU A 65 -4.10 6.04 -4.76
C LEU A 65 -2.62 5.83 -4.46
N ARG A 66 -2.30 5.94 -3.18
CA ARG A 66 -1.00 5.57 -2.64
C ARG A 66 -1.24 4.56 -1.54
N ILE A 67 -0.53 3.43 -1.60
CA ILE A 67 -0.65 2.36 -0.62
C ILE A 67 0.71 2.14 0.00
N ILE A 68 0.75 2.19 1.33
CA ILE A 68 1.98 1.96 2.08
C ILE A 68 1.92 0.54 2.63
N TYR A 69 2.96 -0.22 2.37
CA TYR A 69 3.03 -1.61 2.78
C TYR A 69 4.46 -2.00 3.17
N TYR A 70 4.59 -3.12 3.85
CA TYR A 70 5.87 -3.70 4.21
C TYR A 70 5.92 -5.13 3.67
N CYS A 71 7.05 -5.48 3.07
CA CYS A 71 7.28 -6.81 2.51
C CYS A 71 8.29 -7.57 3.36
N PHE A 72 7.82 -8.61 4.05
CA PHE A 72 8.68 -9.55 4.77
C PHE A 72 8.98 -10.72 3.84
N THR A 73 10.04 -10.60 3.05
CA THR A 73 10.37 -11.62 2.04
C THR A 73 10.66 -12.98 2.65
N SER A 74 11.37 -13.00 3.78
CA SER A 74 11.73 -14.25 4.46
C SER A 74 10.51 -15.00 5.00
N ALA A 75 9.44 -14.29 5.32
CA ALA A 75 8.20 -14.88 5.84
C ALA A 75 7.12 -15.00 4.78
N HIS A 76 7.38 -14.55 3.55
CA HIS A 76 6.41 -14.50 2.45
C HIS A 76 5.14 -13.73 2.84
N GLN A 77 5.32 -12.59 3.51
CA GLN A 77 4.22 -11.77 4.01
C GLN A 77 4.26 -10.37 3.44
N ILE A 78 3.08 -9.85 3.11
CA ILE A 78 2.86 -8.44 2.77
C ILE A 78 1.93 -7.88 3.83
N TRP A 79 2.33 -6.76 4.45
CA TRP A 79 1.54 -6.05 5.44
C TRP A 79 1.11 -4.72 4.85
N PHE A 80 -0.20 -4.58 4.61
CA PHE A 80 -0.76 -3.29 4.17
C PHE A 80 -0.92 -2.40 5.40
N PHE A 81 -0.28 -1.23 5.38
CA PHE A 81 -0.32 -0.30 6.49
C PHE A 81 -1.44 0.72 6.35
N THR A 82 -1.47 1.45 5.23
CA THR A 82 -2.50 2.46 4.98
C THR A 82 -2.68 2.70 3.49
N ILE A 83 -3.77 3.38 3.15
CA ILE A 83 -4.11 3.76 1.78
C ILE A 83 -4.73 5.15 1.81
N TYR A 84 -4.39 5.98 0.84
CA TYR A 84 -4.91 7.32 0.72
C TYR A 84 -4.87 7.81 -0.72
N GLY A 85 -5.68 8.82 -1.03
CA GLY A 85 -5.66 9.46 -2.34
C GLY A 85 -4.47 10.41 -2.46
N LYS A 86 -3.99 10.61 -3.67
CA LYS A 86 -2.82 11.42 -3.95
C LYS A 86 -2.88 12.81 -3.30
N ASN A 87 -4.06 13.42 -3.26
CA ASN A 87 -4.21 14.78 -2.76
C ASN A 87 -4.59 14.88 -1.29
N GLU A 88 -4.76 13.75 -0.61
CA GLU A 88 -5.13 13.74 0.80
C GLU A 88 -3.92 13.87 1.71
N VAL A 89 -2.84 13.16 1.34
CA VAL A 89 -1.57 13.19 2.05
C VAL A 89 -0.49 13.21 1.00
N THR A 90 0.38 14.23 1.03
CA THR A 90 1.44 14.33 0.02
C THR A 90 2.62 13.45 0.37
N ASP A 91 2.95 13.35 1.68
CA ASP A 91 4.10 12.59 2.13
C ASP A 91 4.00 12.31 3.62
N LEU A 92 4.78 11.34 4.10
CA LEU A 92 4.87 11.07 5.53
C LEU A 92 5.76 12.09 6.21
N THR A 93 5.32 12.58 7.38
CA THR A 93 6.17 13.42 8.22
C THR A 93 7.26 12.58 8.88
N THR A 94 8.27 13.25 9.45
CA THR A 94 9.33 12.56 10.19
C THR A 94 8.77 11.73 11.33
N ASP A 95 7.79 12.27 12.07
CA ASP A 95 7.18 11.56 13.18
C ASP A 95 6.40 10.35 12.73
N GLU A 96 5.66 10.47 11.62
CA GLU A 96 4.95 9.34 11.05
C GLU A 96 5.90 8.24 10.59
N LYS A 97 7.03 8.60 9.99
CA LYS A 97 8.05 7.63 9.59
C LYS A 97 8.62 6.88 10.78
N ARG A 98 8.84 7.57 11.90
CA ARG A 98 9.33 6.93 13.13
C ARG A 98 8.32 5.93 13.67
N ALA A 99 7.04 6.24 13.59
CA ALA A 99 5.99 5.36 14.07
C ALA A 99 5.91 4.05 13.29
N LEU A 100 6.38 4.03 12.05
CA LEU A 100 6.40 2.84 11.21
C LEU A 100 7.55 1.88 11.55
N LYS A 101 8.59 2.37 12.18
CA LYS A 101 9.70 1.50 12.59
C LYS A 101 9.30 0.64 13.79
#